data_a42dc3046c36bff39b21dfc2de9ed044
#
_entry.id   a42dc3046c36bff39b21dfc2de9ed044
#
_cell.length_a   1.000
_cell.length_b   1.000
_cell.length_c   1.000
_cell.angle_alpha   90.00
_cell.angle_beta   90.00
_cell.angle_gamma   90.00
#
_symmetry.space_group_name_H-M   'P 1'
#
loop_
_entity.id
_entity.type
_entity.pdbx_description
1 polymer ?
#
loop_
_entity_poly.entity_id
_entity_poly.type
_entity_poly.pdbx_seq_one_letter_code
_entity_poly.pdbx_strand_id
1 'polypeptide(L)'
;MTANATLCLATVEFLSKHAPFDNMKAEDLTFIAERLALAYYPEGHIVLEPEMGVPAYFYIVQRGAIRVDGATSGPTQDTHALLEEGECFPIGAASGDRPTVNRYTAAEDTFCYQLASADFHQLLQQSSEFNRFCTAYLATLLGQTHLNMQQSFQQKALEQQGMAASLSRLIRREPITCAPDTSLAEAFTAMHAARAGSMVITEAGVPIGILTQSDLLPRVLLPNTPLDTPISQVMTHAPFTLSEHATAYDATLAMATRGIRHVLAVDGAGRLRGVISERDLFAMQRVGLRELRQRIEHASDLASLVQAGQDLQQLSYNLLAQGLGPEQLTQFVSAMNDCIVRQVIALTLPKHDLHDVQWCWLAFGSEGREEQTFSTDQDNGLVYLSERPEEEVKPNLLAFAAEVVAGLDQCGFPLCQGHIMASNPDLTLSLDAWQRKFSHWISSPDPKALLAATIFFDLRPLAGEESLAQRLTKYLLHHVSSNTMFQHMLAGNALSSHVPLGLVRDFVTETHQGQSGWLDLKKSGARLFVDAARVLALAHGVAATNTLSRLEQAAPKSGIHPDVLHAILDAFRFIQLLRLRLQQEPNTDKSRANLLRVDELNPLERRMLKESLQQARRLQSHLKTRYSL
;
A
#
# COMPACT_ATOMS: atom_id res chain seq x y z
N MET A 1 59.81 -7.05 5.54
CA MET A 1 58.34 -7.32 5.50
C MET A 1 58.17 -8.70 4.89
N THR A 2 57.48 -9.61 5.55
CA THR A 2 57.16 -10.93 5.01
C THR A 2 56.21 -10.80 3.80
N ALA A 3 56.26 -11.70 2.84
CA ALA A 3 55.41 -11.68 1.63
C ALA A 3 53.92 -11.55 1.95
N ASN A 4 53.46 -12.13 3.06
CA ASN A 4 52.07 -11.98 3.56
C ASN A 4 51.71 -10.54 3.97
N ALA A 5 52.63 -9.78 4.55
CA ALA A 5 52.33 -8.40 4.97
C ALA A 5 52.21 -7.47 3.75
N THR A 6 52.95 -7.70 2.68
CA THR A 6 52.88 -6.93 1.44
C THR A 6 51.58 -7.23 0.68
N LEU A 7 51.12 -8.49 0.69
CA LEU A 7 49.84 -8.89 0.06
C LEU A 7 48.64 -8.30 0.80
N CYS A 8 48.68 -8.33 2.12
CA CYS A 8 47.61 -7.73 2.97
C CYS A 8 47.48 -6.21 2.74
N LEU A 9 48.62 -5.49 2.64
CA LEU A 9 48.60 -4.06 2.35
C LEU A 9 48.01 -3.76 0.96
N ALA A 10 48.32 -4.51 -0.06
CA ALA A 10 47.75 -4.34 -1.40
C ALA A 10 46.23 -4.63 -1.41
N THR A 11 45.79 -5.62 -0.65
CA THR A 11 44.36 -5.94 -0.53
C THR A 11 43.61 -4.84 0.24
N VAL A 12 44.18 -4.29 1.30
CA VAL A 12 43.60 -3.12 2.00
C VAL A 12 43.54 -1.91 1.08
N GLU A 13 44.58 -1.63 0.29
CA GLU A 13 44.59 -0.52 -0.67
C GLU A 13 43.52 -0.72 -1.76
N PHE A 14 43.32 -1.95 -2.23
CA PHE A 14 42.24 -2.23 -3.18
C PHE A 14 40.86 -1.99 -2.54
N LEU A 15 40.59 -2.58 -1.39
CA LEU A 15 39.30 -2.45 -0.70
C LEU A 15 38.97 -0.99 -0.37
N SER A 16 39.94 -0.21 0.09
CA SER A 16 39.71 1.21 0.45
C SER A 16 39.28 2.11 -0.70
N LYS A 17 39.34 1.64 -1.94
CA LYS A 17 38.90 2.38 -3.14
C LYS A 17 37.48 2.07 -3.55
N HIS A 18 36.83 1.07 -2.94
CA HIS A 18 35.52 0.56 -3.37
C HIS A 18 34.54 0.53 -2.21
N ALA A 19 33.30 0.96 -2.48
CA ALA A 19 32.20 0.83 -1.50
C ALA A 19 31.85 -0.66 -1.28
N PRO A 20 31.53 -1.04 -0.04
CA PRO A 20 31.38 -0.27 1.20
C PRO A 20 32.68 -0.08 2.00
N PHE A 21 33.78 -0.61 1.50
CA PHE A 21 35.04 -0.74 2.26
C PHE A 21 35.76 0.61 2.43
N ASP A 22 35.50 1.56 1.52
CA ASP A 22 36.06 2.92 1.51
C ASP A 22 35.73 3.74 2.78
N ASN A 23 34.64 3.41 3.48
CA ASN A 23 34.19 4.08 4.69
C ASN A 23 34.40 3.24 5.96
N MET A 24 35.03 2.06 5.87
CA MET A 24 35.26 1.17 6.99
C MET A 24 36.49 1.57 7.81
N LYS A 25 36.51 1.18 9.08
CA LYS A 25 37.67 1.39 9.94
C LYS A 25 38.86 0.55 9.50
N ALA A 26 40.07 1.05 9.73
CA ALA A 26 41.30 0.33 9.35
C ALA A 26 41.40 -1.06 10.01
N GLU A 27 40.87 -1.22 11.20
CA GLU A 27 40.83 -2.51 11.91
C GLU A 27 39.95 -3.55 11.18
N ASP A 28 38.78 -3.12 10.69
CA ASP A 28 37.84 -3.98 9.94
C ASP A 28 38.40 -4.33 8.57
N LEU A 29 39.05 -3.37 7.88
CA LEU A 29 39.73 -3.62 6.60
C LEU A 29 40.88 -4.62 6.75
N THR A 30 41.66 -4.51 7.83
CA THR A 30 42.73 -5.47 8.13
C THR A 30 42.15 -6.86 8.43
N PHE A 31 41.06 -6.92 9.21
CA PHE A 31 40.35 -8.18 9.49
C PHE A 31 39.92 -8.90 8.21
N ILE A 32 39.36 -8.17 7.25
CA ILE A 32 38.95 -8.73 5.96
C ILE A 32 40.18 -9.17 5.16
N ALA A 33 41.16 -8.28 4.98
CA ALA A 33 42.32 -8.52 4.13
C ALA A 33 43.15 -9.74 4.56
N GLU A 34 43.21 -10.05 5.85
CA GLU A 34 43.88 -11.24 6.37
C GLU A 34 43.14 -12.55 6.09
N ARG A 35 41.83 -12.50 5.79
CA ARG A 35 40.95 -13.67 5.62
C ARG A 35 40.47 -13.88 4.19
N LEU A 36 40.74 -12.92 3.31
CA LEU A 36 40.40 -13.05 1.89
C LEU A 36 41.33 -14.05 1.18
N ALA A 37 40.72 -14.95 0.42
CA ALA A 37 41.40 -15.79 -0.54
C ALA A 37 41.09 -15.30 -1.95
N LEU A 38 42.10 -15.31 -2.85
CA LEU A 38 41.91 -14.97 -4.25
C LEU A 38 41.59 -16.23 -5.05
N ALA A 39 40.49 -16.18 -5.82
CA ALA A 39 40.06 -17.26 -6.71
C ALA A 39 39.94 -16.75 -8.15
N TYR A 40 40.26 -17.60 -9.10
CA TYR A 40 40.15 -17.35 -10.55
C TYR A 40 39.00 -18.15 -11.14
N TYR A 41 38.22 -17.49 -11.99
CA TYR A 41 37.10 -18.07 -12.72
C TYR A 41 37.25 -17.74 -14.22
N PRO A 42 37.37 -18.75 -15.10
CA PRO A 42 37.41 -18.49 -16.53
C PRO A 42 36.06 -18.02 -17.06
N GLU A 43 36.07 -17.35 -18.21
CA GLU A 43 34.84 -16.91 -18.90
C GLU A 43 33.83 -18.06 -19.04
N GLY A 44 32.57 -17.80 -18.74
CA GLY A 44 31.46 -18.76 -18.77
C GLY A 44 31.37 -19.70 -17.56
N HIS A 45 32.30 -19.63 -16.60
CA HIS A 45 32.22 -20.45 -15.37
C HIS A 45 31.09 -19.98 -14.45
N ILE A 46 30.28 -20.93 -13.96
CA ILE A 46 29.22 -20.65 -12.99
C ILE A 46 29.87 -20.61 -11.60
N VAL A 47 29.89 -19.41 -11.00
CA VAL A 47 30.47 -19.19 -9.67
C VAL A 47 29.49 -19.60 -8.58
N LEU A 48 28.19 -19.23 -8.74
CA LEU A 48 27.09 -19.59 -7.85
C LEU A 48 25.80 -19.80 -8.66
N GLU A 49 25.01 -20.79 -8.23
CA GLU A 49 23.63 -20.98 -8.71
C GLU A 49 22.76 -21.54 -7.58
N PRO A 50 21.41 -21.45 -7.71
CA PRO A 50 20.47 -21.86 -6.65
C PRO A 50 20.66 -23.31 -6.18
N GLU A 51 21.03 -24.21 -7.07
CA GLU A 51 21.19 -25.64 -6.82
C GLU A 51 22.44 -25.96 -5.97
N MET A 52 23.40 -25.04 -5.87
CA MET A 52 24.61 -25.20 -5.04
C MET A 52 24.37 -25.06 -3.54
N GLY A 53 23.14 -24.65 -3.13
CA GLY A 53 22.79 -24.48 -1.74
C GLY A 53 23.27 -23.14 -1.15
N VAL A 54 23.51 -23.12 0.18
CA VAL A 54 23.96 -21.91 0.89
C VAL A 54 25.39 -21.58 0.47
N PRO A 55 25.68 -20.33 0.05
CA PRO A 55 27.03 -19.94 -0.36
C PRO A 55 28.05 -20.12 0.78
N ALA A 56 29.11 -20.86 0.52
CA ALA A 56 30.21 -21.02 1.47
C ALA A 56 31.05 -19.74 1.62
N TYR A 57 30.99 -18.87 0.62
CA TYR A 57 31.77 -17.64 0.56
C TYR A 57 30.92 -16.45 0.16
N PHE A 58 31.32 -15.29 0.65
CA PHE A 58 30.99 -13.97 0.13
C PHE A 58 32.11 -13.53 -0.82
N TYR A 59 31.75 -12.94 -1.95
CA TYR A 59 32.67 -12.63 -3.03
C TYR A 59 32.78 -11.12 -3.26
N ILE A 60 33.98 -10.68 -3.65
CA ILE A 60 34.27 -9.31 -4.10
C ILE A 60 35.01 -9.44 -5.43
N VAL A 61 34.50 -8.83 -6.49
CA VAL A 61 35.17 -8.83 -7.80
C VAL A 61 36.47 -8.04 -7.70
N GLN A 62 37.61 -8.71 -7.86
CA GLN A 62 38.92 -8.06 -7.83
C GLN A 62 39.33 -7.55 -9.22
N ARG A 63 38.96 -8.29 -10.25
CA ARG A 63 39.21 -7.93 -11.66
C ARG A 63 38.33 -8.77 -12.55
N GLY A 64 37.80 -8.19 -13.65
CA GLY A 64 36.86 -8.84 -14.56
C GLY A 64 35.42 -8.47 -14.23
N ALA A 65 34.47 -9.33 -14.67
CA ALA A 65 33.07 -9.06 -14.49
C ALA A 65 32.25 -10.34 -14.25
N ILE A 66 31.21 -10.24 -13.42
CA ILE A 66 30.27 -11.33 -13.13
C ILE A 66 28.89 -10.96 -13.66
N ARG A 67 28.35 -11.76 -14.56
CA ARG A 67 26.96 -11.65 -15.03
C ARG A 67 26.01 -12.31 -14.04
N VAL A 68 24.92 -11.59 -13.72
CA VAL A 68 23.87 -12.05 -12.81
C VAL A 68 22.61 -12.33 -13.62
N ASP A 69 22.22 -13.60 -13.70
CA ASP A 69 21.04 -14.06 -14.42
C ASP A 69 19.95 -14.43 -13.41
N GLY A 70 18.73 -13.88 -13.55
CA GLY A 70 17.59 -14.23 -12.70
C GLY A 70 17.04 -15.62 -13.03
N ALA A 71 16.71 -16.43 -12.03
CA ALA A 71 16.20 -17.80 -12.19
C ALA A 71 14.82 -17.91 -12.91
N THR A 72 14.17 -16.80 -13.25
CA THR A 72 12.81 -16.74 -13.86
C THR A 72 12.78 -16.00 -15.19
N SER A 73 13.91 -15.83 -15.87
CA SER A 73 13.96 -15.18 -17.19
C SER A 73 13.35 -16.09 -18.24
N GLY A 74 12.08 -15.82 -18.62
CA GLY A 74 11.50 -16.31 -19.87
C GLY A 74 12.21 -15.66 -21.07
N PRO A 75 12.05 -16.18 -22.31
CA PRO A 75 12.86 -15.83 -23.47
C PRO A 75 12.73 -14.39 -24.00
N THR A 76 12.14 -13.44 -23.25
CA THR A 76 11.84 -12.08 -23.72
C THR A 76 12.22 -10.92 -22.80
N GLN A 77 12.97 -11.13 -21.68
CA GLN A 77 13.50 -10.03 -20.86
C GLN A 77 14.95 -10.29 -20.44
N ASP A 78 15.88 -9.82 -21.26
CA ASP A 78 17.30 -9.68 -20.95
C ASP A 78 17.51 -8.51 -19.95
N THR A 79 17.38 -8.79 -18.66
CA THR A 79 17.88 -7.90 -17.61
C THR A 79 19.08 -8.61 -16.96
N HIS A 80 20.21 -8.60 -17.64
CA HIS A 80 21.47 -9.03 -17.07
C HIS A 80 22.06 -7.86 -16.29
N ALA A 81 22.27 -8.02 -14.97
CA ALA A 81 23.13 -7.11 -14.22
C ALA A 81 24.57 -7.63 -14.36
N LEU A 82 25.49 -6.73 -14.62
CA LEU A 82 26.92 -7.00 -14.64
C LEU A 82 27.54 -6.43 -13.37
N LEU A 83 28.24 -7.27 -12.61
CA LEU A 83 29.01 -6.84 -11.43
C LEU A 83 30.46 -6.66 -11.87
N GLU A 84 30.98 -5.46 -11.60
CA GLU A 84 32.31 -5.04 -11.99
C GLU A 84 33.28 -5.01 -10.80
N GLU A 85 34.49 -4.56 -11.02
CA GLU A 85 35.58 -4.45 -10.03
C GLU A 85 35.11 -3.68 -8.77
N GLY A 86 35.33 -4.29 -7.59
CA GLY A 86 34.93 -3.75 -6.29
C GLY A 86 33.51 -4.15 -5.84
N GLU A 87 32.67 -4.65 -6.75
CA GLU A 87 31.30 -5.04 -6.39
C GLU A 87 31.23 -6.40 -5.70
N CYS A 88 30.21 -6.57 -4.85
CA CYS A 88 30.10 -7.69 -3.94
C CYS A 88 28.87 -8.57 -4.22
N PHE A 89 29.03 -9.89 -4.06
CA PHE A 89 27.92 -10.84 -4.18
C PHE A 89 28.16 -12.09 -3.32
N PRO A 90 27.14 -12.88 -3.03
CA PRO A 90 25.72 -12.62 -3.04
C PRO A 90 25.25 -12.03 -1.70
N ILE A 91 25.17 -10.69 -1.59
CA ILE A 91 24.90 -9.99 -0.32
C ILE A 91 23.64 -10.55 0.37
N GLY A 92 22.54 -10.68 -0.35
CA GLY A 92 21.27 -11.13 0.22
C GLY A 92 21.27 -12.63 0.61
N ALA A 93 21.98 -13.49 -0.10
CA ALA A 93 22.08 -14.91 0.23
C ALA A 93 23.02 -15.13 1.42
N ALA A 94 24.18 -14.47 1.43
CA ALA A 94 25.14 -14.52 2.52
C ALA A 94 24.57 -13.96 3.84
N SER A 95 23.88 -12.79 3.80
CA SER A 95 23.28 -12.22 5.01
C SER A 95 22.12 -13.05 5.58
N GLY A 96 21.48 -13.89 4.78
CA GLY A 96 20.31 -14.67 5.17
C GLY A 96 20.56 -16.17 5.33
N ASP A 97 21.80 -16.65 5.27
CA ASP A 97 22.18 -18.08 5.32
C ASP A 97 21.31 -18.96 4.42
N ARG A 98 21.18 -18.60 3.14
CA ARG A 98 20.27 -19.27 2.20
C ARG A 98 20.87 -19.42 0.81
N PRO A 99 20.36 -20.34 -0.02
CA PRO A 99 20.74 -20.45 -1.42
C PRO A 99 20.54 -19.13 -2.16
N THR A 100 21.33 -18.88 -3.20
CA THR A 100 21.10 -17.76 -4.12
C THR A 100 19.80 -17.97 -4.89
N VAL A 101 19.22 -16.89 -5.38
CA VAL A 101 18.07 -16.94 -6.30
C VAL A 101 18.54 -16.75 -7.74
N ASN A 102 19.66 -16.07 -7.89
CA ASN A 102 20.26 -15.75 -9.19
C ASN A 102 21.43 -16.68 -9.46
N ARG A 103 21.72 -16.89 -10.75
CA ARG A 103 22.95 -17.51 -11.23
C ARG A 103 24.00 -16.43 -11.45
N TYR A 104 25.20 -16.65 -10.96
CA TYR A 104 26.36 -15.78 -11.12
C TYR A 104 27.39 -16.47 -12.01
N THR A 105 27.65 -15.91 -13.19
CA THR A 105 28.53 -16.48 -14.20
C THR A 105 29.64 -15.50 -14.53
N ALA A 106 30.88 -15.94 -14.63
CA ALA A 106 32.00 -15.12 -15.08
C ALA A 106 31.73 -14.66 -16.52
N ALA A 107 31.62 -13.35 -16.74
CA ALA A 107 31.36 -12.78 -18.07
C ALA A 107 32.63 -12.70 -18.92
N GLU A 108 33.78 -12.73 -18.29
CA GLU A 108 35.14 -12.78 -18.82
C GLU A 108 36.05 -13.45 -17.79
N ASP A 109 37.33 -13.60 -18.08
CA ASP A 109 38.31 -14.12 -17.12
C ASP A 109 38.35 -13.23 -15.86
N THR A 110 37.83 -13.78 -14.75
CA THR A 110 37.51 -12.99 -13.54
C THR A 110 38.27 -13.51 -12.32
N PHE A 111 38.82 -12.58 -11.54
CA PHE A 111 39.39 -12.84 -10.24
C PHE A 111 38.45 -12.30 -9.16
N CYS A 112 38.11 -13.12 -8.16
CA CYS A 112 37.31 -12.73 -7.04
C CYS A 112 38.03 -12.99 -5.71
N TYR A 113 37.94 -12.04 -4.80
CA TYR A 113 38.23 -12.33 -3.40
C TYR A 113 37.07 -13.11 -2.79
N GLN A 114 37.38 -14.10 -1.98
CA GLN A 114 36.44 -14.96 -1.26
C GLN A 114 36.61 -14.74 0.24
N LEU A 115 35.54 -14.39 0.93
CA LEU A 115 35.47 -14.34 2.40
C LEU A 115 34.57 -15.49 2.87
N ALA A 116 35.07 -16.33 3.77
CA ALA A 116 34.28 -17.43 4.31
C ALA A 116 32.99 -16.91 5.01
N SER A 117 31.89 -17.66 4.89
CA SER A 117 30.59 -17.25 5.44
C SER A 117 30.65 -16.95 6.95
N ALA A 118 31.43 -17.70 7.71
CA ALA A 118 31.65 -17.45 9.14
C ALA A 118 32.32 -16.09 9.41
N ASP A 119 33.33 -15.72 8.63
CA ASP A 119 34.03 -14.44 8.74
C ASP A 119 33.16 -13.27 8.27
N PHE A 120 32.32 -13.50 7.23
CA PHE A 120 31.32 -12.53 6.78
C PHE A 120 30.32 -12.20 7.90
N HIS A 121 29.80 -13.21 8.61
CA HIS A 121 28.89 -12.98 9.74
C HIS A 121 29.58 -12.30 10.92
N GLN A 122 30.85 -12.63 11.18
CA GLN A 122 31.62 -11.93 12.19
C GLN A 122 31.81 -10.46 11.82
N LEU A 123 32.10 -10.15 10.55
CA LEU A 123 32.23 -8.79 10.05
C LEU A 123 30.91 -8.01 10.18
N LEU A 124 29.76 -8.63 9.88
CA LEU A 124 28.44 -8.00 10.08
C LEU A 124 28.17 -7.62 11.54
N GLN A 125 28.73 -8.36 12.50
CA GLN A 125 28.56 -8.06 13.92
C GLN A 125 29.51 -6.97 14.42
N GLN A 126 30.75 -6.92 13.93
CA GLN A 126 31.77 -6.00 14.42
C GLN A 126 31.82 -4.66 13.68
N SER A 127 31.52 -4.64 12.36
CA SER A 127 31.57 -3.42 11.56
C SER A 127 30.18 -2.84 11.33
N SER A 128 29.90 -1.67 11.94
CA SER A 128 28.66 -0.92 11.76
C SER A 128 28.48 -0.43 10.33
N GLU A 129 29.56 -0.06 9.66
CA GLU A 129 29.60 0.45 8.29
C GLU A 129 29.23 -0.64 7.30
N PHE A 130 29.82 -1.84 7.43
CA PHE A 130 29.51 -2.98 6.60
C PHE A 130 28.08 -3.51 6.79
N ASN A 131 27.64 -3.59 8.04
CA ASN A 131 26.26 -3.97 8.37
C ASN A 131 25.24 -3.00 7.75
N ARG A 132 25.51 -1.69 7.80
CA ARG A 132 24.67 -0.66 7.19
C ARG A 132 24.57 -0.84 5.68
N PHE A 133 25.69 -1.05 5.01
CA PHE A 133 25.70 -1.29 3.57
C PHE A 133 24.86 -2.51 3.18
N CYS A 134 25.05 -3.65 3.82
CA CYS A 134 24.26 -4.86 3.55
C CYS A 134 22.77 -4.63 3.81
N THR A 135 22.43 -3.84 4.83
CA THR A 135 21.04 -3.49 5.15
C THR A 135 20.44 -2.54 4.11
N ALA A 136 21.16 -1.51 3.69
CA ALA A 136 20.72 -0.57 2.66
C ALA A 136 20.54 -1.26 1.29
N TYR A 137 21.43 -2.17 0.94
CA TYR A 137 21.29 -3.00 -0.27
C TYR A 137 20.00 -3.82 -0.25
N LEU A 138 19.66 -4.44 0.88
CA LEU A 138 18.41 -5.19 1.04
C LEU A 138 17.18 -4.27 0.96
N ALA A 139 17.24 -3.06 1.53
CA ALA A 139 16.18 -2.07 1.43
C ALA A 139 15.94 -1.61 -0.02
N THR A 140 17.01 -1.37 -0.78
CA THR A 140 16.91 -1.01 -2.21
C THR A 140 16.27 -2.13 -3.04
N LEU A 141 16.62 -3.39 -2.77
CA LEU A 141 15.96 -4.55 -3.39
C LEU A 141 14.46 -4.62 -3.04
N LEU A 142 14.08 -4.36 -1.79
CA LEU A 142 12.68 -4.31 -1.37
C LEU A 142 11.92 -3.20 -2.11
N GLY A 143 12.49 -2.00 -2.22
CA GLY A 143 11.90 -0.87 -2.93
C GLY A 143 11.72 -1.13 -4.44
N GLN A 144 12.74 -1.66 -5.12
CA GLN A 144 12.67 -2.01 -6.55
C GLN A 144 11.67 -3.13 -6.81
N THR A 145 11.59 -4.12 -5.93
CA THR A 145 10.65 -5.23 -6.08
C THR A 145 9.21 -4.77 -5.82
N HIS A 146 9.01 -3.80 -4.91
CA HIS A 146 7.71 -3.16 -4.72
C HIS A 146 7.22 -2.48 -6.00
N LEU A 147 8.09 -1.72 -6.68
CA LEU A 147 7.80 -1.10 -7.99
C LEU A 147 7.50 -2.14 -9.07
N ASN A 148 8.28 -3.22 -9.17
CA ASN A 148 8.07 -4.29 -10.14
C ASN A 148 6.76 -5.07 -9.87
N MET A 149 6.40 -5.29 -8.60
CA MET A 149 5.11 -5.88 -8.23
C MET A 149 3.96 -4.95 -8.60
N GLN A 150 4.05 -3.65 -8.33
CA GLN A 150 3.05 -2.69 -8.78
C GLN A 150 2.87 -2.73 -10.29
N GLN A 151 3.94 -2.80 -11.07
CA GLN A 151 3.89 -2.91 -12.54
C GLN A 151 3.27 -4.24 -13.00
N SER A 152 3.59 -5.37 -12.38
CA SER A 152 2.98 -6.67 -12.71
C SER A 152 1.50 -6.75 -12.32
N PHE A 153 1.09 -6.03 -11.26
CA PHE A 153 -0.32 -5.84 -10.91
C PHE A 153 -1.06 -4.95 -11.89
N GLN A 154 -0.43 -3.85 -12.34
CA GLN A 154 -0.99 -3.01 -13.39
C GLN A 154 -1.30 -3.84 -14.64
N GLN A 155 -0.41 -4.72 -15.03
CA GLN A 155 -0.58 -5.55 -16.22
C GLN A 155 -1.69 -6.60 -16.07
N LYS A 156 -1.76 -7.32 -14.95
CA LYS A 156 -2.83 -8.28 -14.66
C LYS A 156 -4.19 -7.63 -14.41
N ALA A 157 -4.22 -6.43 -13.84
CA ALA A 157 -5.44 -5.71 -13.54
C ALA A 157 -5.99 -4.96 -14.76
N LEU A 158 -5.13 -4.50 -15.67
CA LEU A 158 -5.51 -4.05 -17.00
C LEU A 158 -6.25 -5.16 -17.78
N GLU A 159 -5.84 -6.42 -17.54
CA GLU A 159 -6.49 -7.58 -18.16
C GLU A 159 -7.85 -7.95 -17.53
N GLN A 160 -8.12 -7.64 -16.25
CA GLN A 160 -9.27 -8.24 -15.57
C GLN A 160 -10.51 -7.38 -15.33
N GLN A 161 -10.50 -6.05 -15.22
CA GLN A 161 -11.73 -5.37 -14.78
C GLN A 161 -12.13 -4.01 -15.40
N GLY A 162 -11.24 -3.21 -15.93
CA GLY A 162 -11.63 -1.90 -16.51
C GLY A 162 -11.49 -1.88 -18.04
N MET A 163 -10.34 -2.25 -18.53
CA MET A 163 -10.01 -2.26 -19.95
C MET A 163 -10.59 -3.49 -20.69
N ALA A 164 -10.93 -4.56 -20.00
CA ALA A 164 -11.64 -5.72 -20.54
C ALA A 164 -13.17 -5.52 -20.64
N ALA A 165 -13.71 -4.41 -20.13
CA ALA A 165 -15.14 -4.12 -20.26
C ALA A 165 -15.50 -3.92 -21.73
N SER A 166 -16.58 -4.57 -22.20
CA SER A 166 -17.07 -4.38 -23.56
C SER A 166 -17.58 -2.96 -23.77
N LEU A 167 -17.42 -2.42 -24.98
CA LEU A 167 -17.88 -1.08 -25.34
C LEU A 167 -19.38 -0.91 -25.12
N SER A 168 -20.17 -1.99 -25.25
CA SER A 168 -21.61 -1.99 -24.98
C SER A 168 -21.98 -1.54 -23.57
N ARG A 169 -21.12 -1.84 -22.57
CA ARG A 169 -21.30 -1.39 -21.18
C ARG A 169 -20.92 0.07 -20.96
N LEU A 170 -20.14 0.66 -21.86
CA LEU A 170 -19.67 2.03 -21.79
C LEU A 170 -20.62 3.01 -22.46
N ILE A 171 -21.47 2.53 -23.34
CA ILE A 171 -22.48 3.33 -24.03
C ILE A 171 -23.56 3.73 -23.04
N ARG A 172 -23.47 4.98 -22.55
CA ARG A 172 -24.40 5.53 -21.54
C ARG A 172 -25.54 6.34 -22.12
N ARG A 173 -25.41 6.75 -23.40
CA ARG A 173 -26.38 7.61 -24.10
C ARG A 173 -26.51 7.16 -25.54
N GLU A 174 -27.68 7.34 -26.09
CA GLU A 174 -27.87 7.20 -27.53
C GLU A 174 -27.03 8.23 -28.29
N PRO A 175 -26.30 7.81 -29.34
CA PRO A 175 -25.49 8.72 -30.12
C PRO A 175 -26.39 9.71 -30.89
N ILE A 176 -25.96 10.97 -31.00
CA ILE A 176 -26.66 11.95 -31.81
C ILE A 176 -26.26 11.71 -33.25
N THR A 177 -27.28 11.54 -34.10
CA THR A 177 -27.11 11.25 -35.52
C THR A 177 -27.84 12.23 -36.38
N CYS A 178 -27.38 12.42 -37.61
CA CYS A 178 -28.09 13.17 -38.65
C CYS A 178 -27.84 12.53 -40.02
N ALA A 179 -28.62 12.97 -41.01
CA ALA A 179 -28.44 12.61 -42.42
C ALA A 179 -27.29 13.43 -43.06
N PRO A 180 -26.69 12.94 -44.18
CA PRO A 180 -25.57 13.62 -44.83
C PRO A 180 -25.88 15.01 -45.37
N ASP A 181 -27.12 15.27 -45.71
CA ASP A 181 -27.65 16.52 -46.26
C ASP A 181 -28.09 17.52 -45.18
N THR A 182 -28.06 17.16 -43.91
CA THR A 182 -28.40 18.05 -42.80
C THR A 182 -27.49 19.27 -42.80
N SER A 183 -28.06 20.47 -42.64
CA SER A 183 -27.28 21.71 -42.56
C SER A 183 -26.43 21.80 -41.31
N LEU A 184 -25.31 22.53 -41.37
CA LEU A 184 -24.46 22.76 -40.18
C LEU A 184 -25.22 23.47 -39.05
N ALA A 185 -26.13 24.39 -39.38
CA ALA A 185 -26.95 25.08 -38.39
C ALA A 185 -27.82 24.12 -37.58
N GLU A 186 -28.51 23.20 -38.26
CA GLU A 186 -29.35 22.17 -37.63
C GLU A 186 -28.50 21.20 -36.80
N ALA A 187 -27.36 20.73 -37.32
CA ALA A 187 -26.45 19.83 -36.63
C ALA A 187 -25.88 20.46 -35.34
N PHE A 188 -25.45 21.72 -35.42
CA PHE A 188 -24.93 22.44 -34.24
C PHE A 188 -26.00 22.72 -33.20
N THR A 189 -27.21 23.03 -33.63
CA THR A 189 -28.37 23.21 -32.74
C THR A 189 -28.67 21.91 -31.97
N ALA A 190 -28.67 20.77 -32.68
CA ALA A 190 -28.88 19.45 -32.07
C ALA A 190 -27.76 19.08 -31.12
N MET A 191 -26.48 19.30 -31.50
CA MET A 191 -25.33 19.07 -30.61
C MET A 191 -25.40 19.91 -29.33
N HIS A 192 -25.79 21.20 -29.47
CA HIS A 192 -25.92 22.11 -28.35
C HIS A 192 -27.05 21.68 -27.39
N ALA A 193 -28.23 21.39 -27.94
CA ALA A 193 -29.40 20.97 -27.16
C ALA A 193 -29.14 19.68 -26.39
N ALA A 194 -28.40 18.73 -26.96
CA ALA A 194 -28.05 17.47 -26.36
C ALA A 194 -26.74 17.52 -25.52
N ARG A 195 -26.07 18.68 -25.48
CA ARG A 195 -24.73 18.85 -24.83
C ARG A 195 -23.72 17.81 -25.30
N ALA A 196 -23.72 17.48 -26.60
CA ALA A 196 -22.83 16.48 -27.17
C ALA A 196 -21.58 17.10 -27.80
N GLY A 197 -20.43 16.44 -27.64
CA GLY A 197 -19.18 16.84 -28.26
C GLY A 197 -18.96 16.35 -29.69
N SER A 198 -19.85 15.49 -30.21
CA SER A 198 -19.75 14.92 -31.54
C SER A 198 -21.13 14.64 -32.12
N MET A 199 -21.23 14.68 -33.46
CA MET A 199 -22.37 14.29 -34.27
C MET A 199 -21.92 13.17 -35.21
N VAL A 200 -22.68 12.09 -35.30
CA VAL A 200 -22.41 10.99 -36.24
C VAL A 200 -23.35 11.08 -37.43
N ILE A 201 -22.81 11.08 -38.61
CA ILE A 201 -23.56 11.11 -39.85
C ILE A 201 -23.81 9.67 -40.29
N THR A 202 -25.07 9.30 -40.48
CA THR A 202 -25.48 7.93 -40.78
C THR A 202 -26.32 7.84 -42.04
N GLU A 203 -26.17 6.73 -42.79
CA GLU A 203 -27.09 6.29 -43.82
C GLU A 203 -27.65 4.90 -43.47
N ALA A 204 -28.95 4.77 -43.39
CA ALA A 204 -29.64 3.54 -42.96
C ALA A 204 -29.12 2.99 -41.61
N GLY A 205 -28.69 3.88 -40.71
CA GLY A 205 -28.12 3.53 -39.38
C GLY A 205 -26.65 3.12 -39.39
N VAL A 206 -26.00 3.08 -40.56
CA VAL A 206 -24.56 2.82 -40.71
C VAL A 206 -23.79 4.13 -40.64
N PRO A 207 -22.76 4.27 -39.81
CA PRO A 207 -21.98 5.51 -39.70
C PRO A 207 -21.09 5.70 -40.93
N ILE A 208 -21.28 6.84 -41.63
CA ILE A 208 -20.49 7.24 -42.79
C ILE A 208 -19.56 8.42 -42.52
N GLY A 209 -19.83 9.18 -41.45
CA GLY A 209 -19.05 10.34 -41.06
C GLY A 209 -19.16 10.67 -39.57
N ILE A 210 -18.24 11.48 -39.08
CA ILE A 210 -18.28 12.09 -37.77
C ILE A 210 -17.85 13.55 -37.85
N LEU A 211 -18.49 14.43 -37.07
CA LEU A 211 -18.08 15.81 -36.86
C LEU A 211 -17.98 16.04 -35.35
N THR A 212 -16.83 16.60 -34.90
CA THR A 212 -16.56 16.85 -33.49
C THR A 212 -16.37 18.34 -33.23
N GLN A 213 -16.43 18.74 -31.95
CA GLN A 213 -16.12 20.14 -31.55
C GLN A 213 -14.73 20.59 -32.02
N SER A 214 -13.76 19.71 -32.10
CA SER A 214 -12.40 20.00 -32.58
C SER A 214 -12.37 20.37 -34.07
N ASP A 215 -13.34 19.91 -34.86
CA ASP A 215 -13.41 20.16 -36.28
C ASP A 215 -14.03 21.53 -36.60
N LEU A 216 -14.76 22.13 -35.66
CA LEU A 216 -15.49 23.39 -35.90
C LEU A 216 -14.54 24.53 -36.24
N LEU A 217 -13.45 24.69 -35.53
CA LEU A 217 -12.52 25.78 -35.80
C LEU A 217 -11.83 25.65 -37.16
N PRO A 218 -11.16 24.51 -37.49
CA PRO A 218 -10.41 24.39 -38.73
C PRO A 218 -11.29 24.19 -40.00
N ARG A 219 -12.49 23.64 -39.86
CA ARG A 219 -13.34 23.27 -41.03
C ARG A 219 -14.53 24.17 -41.26
N VAL A 220 -14.96 24.92 -40.24
CA VAL A 220 -16.15 25.76 -40.34
C VAL A 220 -15.80 27.22 -40.11
N LEU A 221 -15.18 27.58 -38.95
CA LEU A 221 -14.96 28.96 -38.57
C LEU A 221 -13.85 29.63 -39.38
N LEU A 222 -12.66 29.01 -39.49
CA LEU A 222 -11.53 29.59 -40.21
C LEU A 222 -11.75 29.69 -41.73
N PRO A 223 -12.38 28.68 -42.41
CA PRO A 223 -12.74 28.80 -43.83
C PRO A 223 -13.97 29.67 -44.08
N ASN A 224 -14.67 30.12 -43.01
CA ASN A 224 -15.93 30.87 -43.09
C ASN A 224 -17.01 30.10 -43.88
N THR A 225 -17.16 28.79 -43.57
CA THR A 225 -18.11 27.91 -44.24
C THR A 225 -19.54 28.34 -43.88
N PRO A 226 -20.45 28.55 -44.89
CA PRO A 226 -21.83 28.92 -44.62
C PRO A 226 -22.56 27.85 -43.78
N LEU A 227 -23.44 28.29 -42.86
CA LEU A 227 -24.14 27.36 -41.96
C LEU A 227 -25.26 26.55 -42.63
N ASP A 228 -25.65 26.89 -43.84
CA ASP A 228 -26.57 26.12 -44.69
C ASP A 228 -25.85 24.98 -45.44
N THR A 229 -24.51 24.92 -45.37
CA THR A 229 -23.73 23.85 -46.00
C THR A 229 -24.10 22.49 -45.43
N PRO A 230 -24.30 21.44 -46.25
CA PRO A 230 -24.51 20.08 -45.80
C PRO A 230 -23.32 19.55 -44.96
N ILE A 231 -23.62 18.86 -43.87
CA ILE A 231 -22.59 18.35 -42.93
C ILE A 231 -21.63 17.38 -43.62
N SER A 232 -22.08 16.68 -44.66
CA SER A 232 -21.24 15.76 -45.44
C SER A 232 -20.01 16.42 -46.06
N GLN A 233 -20.02 17.75 -46.28
CA GLN A 233 -18.87 18.46 -46.87
C GLN A 233 -17.77 18.77 -45.86
N VAL A 234 -18.05 18.74 -44.55
CA VAL A 234 -17.12 19.11 -43.50
C VAL A 234 -16.81 17.96 -42.50
N MET A 235 -17.57 16.87 -42.56
CA MET A 235 -17.36 15.70 -41.69
C MET A 235 -16.03 14.98 -41.94
N THR A 236 -15.58 14.22 -41.02
CA THR A 236 -14.54 13.20 -41.23
C THR A 236 -15.21 11.96 -41.79
N HIS A 237 -14.85 11.60 -43.01
CA HIS A 237 -15.37 10.42 -43.71
C HIS A 237 -14.80 9.12 -43.15
N ALA A 238 -15.56 8.01 -43.29
CA ALA A 238 -15.17 6.66 -42.87
C ALA A 238 -14.57 6.64 -41.45
N PRO A 239 -15.36 7.06 -40.45
CA PRO A 239 -14.85 7.10 -39.06
C PRO A 239 -14.49 5.71 -38.60
N PHE A 240 -13.48 5.63 -37.70
CA PHE A 240 -13.04 4.36 -37.17
C PHE A 240 -14.13 3.71 -36.31
N THR A 241 -14.45 2.45 -36.58
CA THR A 241 -15.45 1.68 -35.86
C THR A 241 -14.83 0.45 -35.18
N LEU A 242 -15.40 0.07 -34.04
CA LEU A 242 -15.15 -1.20 -33.36
C LEU A 242 -16.47 -1.93 -33.11
N SER A 243 -16.42 -3.25 -32.97
CA SER A 243 -17.58 -4.01 -32.52
C SER A 243 -18.02 -3.54 -31.11
N GLU A 244 -19.31 -3.50 -30.82
CA GLU A 244 -19.83 -3.21 -29.48
C GLU A 244 -19.32 -4.21 -28.41
N HIS A 245 -18.84 -5.39 -28.86
CA HIS A 245 -18.22 -6.40 -28.01
C HIS A 245 -16.71 -6.22 -27.83
N ALA A 246 -16.06 -5.31 -28.58
CA ALA A 246 -14.67 -4.96 -28.38
C ALA A 246 -14.47 -4.34 -26.97
N THR A 247 -13.25 -4.38 -26.48
CA THR A 247 -12.95 -3.93 -25.12
C THR A 247 -12.59 -2.43 -25.05
N ALA A 248 -12.66 -1.85 -23.86
CA ALA A 248 -12.16 -0.51 -23.61
C ALA A 248 -10.67 -0.38 -23.95
N TYR A 249 -9.88 -1.46 -23.79
CA TYR A 249 -8.49 -1.53 -24.21
C TYR A 249 -8.35 -1.35 -25.72
N ASP A 250 -9.16 -2.05 -26.53
CA ASP A 250 -9.14 -1.94 -27.99
C ASP A 250 -9.43 -0.50 -28.44
N ALA A 251 -10.41 0.16 -27.78
CA ALA A 251 -10.73 1.56 -28.06
C ALA A 251 -9.57 2.50 -27.68
N THR A 252 -8.95 2.28 -26.51
CA THR A 252 -7.79 3.08 -26.07
C THR A 252 -6.60 2.92 -27.01
N LEU A 253 -6.29 1.69 -27.41
CA LEU A 253 -5.22 1.39 -28.35
C LEU A 253 -5.50 2.05 -29.71
N ALA A 254 -6.73 1.95 -30.23
CA ALA A 254 -7.13 2.59 -31.48
C ALA A 254 -7.00 4.11 -31.41
N MET A 255 -7.43 4.74 -30.31
CA MET A 255 -7.29 6.20 -30.11
C MET A 255 -5.82 6.62 -30.08
N ALA A 256 -4.99 5.90 -29.33
CA ALA A 256 -3.56 6.21 -29.20
C ALA A 256 -2.79 6.01 -30.53
N THR A 257 -3.02 4.90 -31.23
CA THR A 257 -2.28 4.57 -32.45
C THR A 257 -2.72 5.39 -33.67
N ARG A 258 -3.99 5.83 -33.71
CA ARG A 258 -4.56 6.61 -34.83
C ARG A 258 -4.63 8.10 -34.55
N GLY A 259 -4.33 8.57 -33.37
CA GLY A 259 -4.44 9.98 -32.98
C GLY A 259 -5.88 10.51 -32.96
N ILE A 260 -6.87 9.63 -32.71
CA ILE A 260 -8.30 9.97 -32.68
C ILE A 260 -8.80 9.99 -31.23
N ARG A 261 -9.82 10.82 -30.95
CA ARG A 261 -10.43 10.97 -29.62
C ARG A 261 -11.81 10.35 -29.49
N HIS A 262 -12.33 9.78 -30.57
CA HIS A 262 -13.66 9.15 -30.64
C HIS A 262 -13.56 7.86 -31.43
N VAL A 263 -14.21 6.81 -30.95
CA VAL A 263 -14.39 5.53 -31.62
C VAL A 263 -15.87 5.22 -31.66
N LEU A 264 -16.37 4.77 -32.80
CA LEU A 264 -17.78 4.39 -32.97
C LEU A 264 -17.95 2.91 -32.69
N ALA A 265 -18.87 2.55 -31.81
CA ALA A 265 -19.25 1.17 -31.57
C ALA A 265 -20.39 0.76 -32.50
N VAL A 266 -20.22 -0.37 -33.19
CA VAL A 266 -21.22 -0.88 -34.16
C VAL A 266 -21.63 -2.32 -33.80
N ASP A 267 -22.85 -2.70 -34.19
CA ASP A 267 -23.33 -4.08 -34.08
C ASP A 267 -22.79 -4.99 -35.20
N GLY A 268 -23.16 -6.27 -35.19
CA GLY A 268 -22.75 -7.25 -36.22
C GLY A 268 -23.24 -6.95 -37.63
N ALA A 269 -24.20 -6.04 -37.78
CA ALA A 269 -24.69 -5.54 -39.08
C ALA A 269 -24.06 -4.20 -39.49
N GLY A 270 -23.07 -3.70 -38.74
CA GLY A 270 -22.40 -2.42 -39.00
C GLY A 270 -23.20 -1.18 -38.58
N ARG A 271 -24.33 -1.33 -37.90
CA ARG A 271 -25.16 -0.20 -37.44
C ARG A 271 -24.60 0.41 -36.15
N LEU A 272 -24.67 1.74 -36.07
CA LEU A 272 -24.19 2.50 -34.92
C LEU A 272 -24.94 2.11 -33.63
N ARG A 273 -24.18 1.82 -32.59
CA ARG A 273 -24.69 1.54 -31.24
C ARG A 273 -24.31 2.63 -30.26
N GLY A 274 -23.14 3.27 -30.44
CA GLY A 274 -22.68 4.32 -29.55
C GLY A 274 -21.41 5.00 -30.03
N VAL A 275 -21.06 6.08 -29.33
CA VAL A 275 -19.81 6.82 -29.51
C VAL A 275 -19.04 6.72 -28.16
N ILE A 276 -17.82 6.25 -28.22
CA ILE A 276 -16.90 6.22 -27.08
C ILE A 276 -15.86 7.33 -27.29
N SER A 277 -15.79 8.26 -26.38
CA SER A 277 -14.76 9.30 -26.39
C SER A 277 -13.60 8.96 -25.45
N GLU A 278 -12.44 9.58 -25.68
CA GLU A 278 -11.31 9.56 -24.77
C GLU A 278 -11.74 9.94 -23.33
N ARG A 279 -12.67 10.91 -23.22
CA ARG A 279 -13.23 11.33 -21.94
C ARG A 279 -14.04 10.22 -21.24
N ASP A 280 -14.76 9.38 -21.99
CA ASP A 280 -15.52 8.26 -21.43
C ASP A 280 -14.58 7.17 -20.90
N LEU A 281 -13.47 6.89 -21.61
CA LEU A 281 -12.42 5.98 -21.16
C LEU A 281 -11.68 6.53 -19.93
N PHE A 282 -11.34 7.83 -19.91
CA PHE A 282 -10.79 8.50 -18.73
C PHE A 282 -11.80 8.63 -17.59
N ALA A 283 -13.09 8.74 -17.89
CA ALA A 283 -14.13 8.73 -16.86
C ALA A 283 -14.24 7.37 -16.16
N MET A 284 -14.01 6.27 -16.86
CA MET A 284 -13.86 4.96 -16.22
C MET A 284 -12.68 4.93 -15.22
N GLN A 285 -11.63 5.69 -15.51
CA GLN A 285 -10.45 5.80 -14.63
C GLN A 285 -10.61 6.86 -13.54
N ARG A 286 -11.47 7.86 -13.73
CA ARG A 286 -11.63 9.04 -12.86
C ARG A 286 -12.99 9.20 -12.18
N VAL A 287 -14.00 8.40 -12.53
CA VAL A 287 -15.29 8.42 -11.83
C VAL A 287 -15.12 7.78 -10.47
N GLY A 288 -14.65 8.53 -9.54
CA GLY A 288 -14.61 7.90 -8.27
C GLY A 288 -14.43 8.88 -7.12
N LEU A 289 -13.27 9.46 -6.99
CA LEU A 289 -12.87 10.12 -5.75
C LEU A 289 -13.76 11.32 -5.40
N ARG A 290 -13.89 12.25 -6.30
CA ARG A 290 -14.66 13.49 -6.05
C ARG A 290 -16.17 13.25 -6.03
N GLU A 291 -16.65 12.43 -6.96
CA GLU A 291 -18.08 12.12 -7.07
C GLU A 291 -18.56 11.21 -5.93
N LEU A 292 -17.75 10.21 -5.55
CA LEU A 292 -18.04 9.37 -4.38
C LEU A 292 -18.10 10.21 -3.11
N ARG A 293 -17.10 11.07 -2.88
CA ARG A 293 -17.11 11.99 -1.74
C ARG A 293 -18.34 12.89 -1.73
N GLN A 294 -18.68 13.50 -2.86
CA GLN A 294 -19.91 14.33 -2.97
C GLN A 294 -21.17 13.53 -2.69
N ARG A 295 -21.28 12.29 -3.17
CA ARG A 295 -22.43 11.42 -2.86
C ARG A 295 -22.53 11.09 -1.39
N ILE A 296 -21.40 10.84 -0.71
CA ILE A 296 -21.38 10.61 0.73
C ILE A 296 -21.81 11.89 1.47
N GLU A 297 -21.17 13.02 1.19
CA GLU A 297 -21.42 14.30 1.89
C GLU A 297 -22.85 14.83 1.69
N HIS A 298 -23.51 14.51 0.58
CA HIS A 298 -24.90 14.94 0.28
C HIS A 298 -25.94 13.82 0.45
N ALA A 299 -25.56 12.68 1.00
CA ALA A 299 -26.50 11.60 1.27
C ALA A 299 -27.54 12.07 2.30
N SER A 300 -28.83 11.96 1.96
CA SER A 300 -29.96 12.36 2.80
C SER A 300 -30.55 11.20 3.61
N ASP A 301 -30.09 9.98 3.36
CA ASP A 301 -30.57 8.76 4.01
C ASP A 301 -29.50 7.68 4.10
N LEU A 302 -29.74 6.69 4.94
CA LEU A 302 -28.83 5.58 5.19
C LEU A 302 -28.65 4.68 3.96
N ALA A 303 -29.70 4.49 3.15
CA ALA A 303 -29.63 3.63 1.96
C ALA A 303 -28.63 4.17 0.94
N SER A 304 -28.57 5.49 0.75
CA SER A 304 -27.57 6.16 -0.07
C SER A 304 -26.14 5.94 0.44
N LEU A 305 -25.94 5.91 1.76
CA LEU A 305 -24.63 5.64 2.38
C LEU A 305 -24.22 4.18 2.24
N VAL A 306 -25.16 3.23 2.35
CA VAL A 306 -24.91 1.81 2.10
C VAL A 306 -24.41 1.61 0.66
N GLN A 307 -25.05 2.24 -0.33
CA GLN A 307 -24.61 2.18 -1.72
C GLN A 307 -23.23 2.81 -1.89
N ALA A 308 -22.97 3.95 -1.24
CA ALA A 308 -21.67 4.62 -1.28
C ALA A 308 -20.56 3.75 -0.68
N GLY A 309 -20.83 2.98 0.37
CA GLY A 309 -19.90 2.01 0.95
C GLY A 309 -19.53 0.90 -0.04
N GLN A 310 -20.51 0.36 -0.77
CA GLN A 310 -20.26 -0.63 -1.82
C GLN A 310 -19.44 -0.04 -2.99
N ASP A 311 -19.76 1.18 -3.40
CA ASP A 311 -19.03 1.90 -4.45
C ASP A 311 -17.58 2.20 -4.02
N LEU A 312 -17.36 2.55 -2.75
CA LEU A 312 -16.04 2.74 -2.16
C LEU A 312 -15.20 1.46 -2.24
N GLN A 313 -15.78 0.33 -1.87
CA GLN A 313 -15.10 -0.95 -1.91
C GLN A 313 -14.68 -1.30 -3.34
N GLN A 314 -15.59 -1.16 -4.31
CA GLN A 314 -15.29 -1.43 -5.73
C GLN A 314 -14.22 -0.47 -6.27
N LEU A 315 -14.32 0.81 -5.94
CA LEU A 315 -13.31 1.80 -6.34
C LEU A 315 -11.94 1.49 -5.75
N SER A 316 -11.89 1.09 -4.49
CA SER A 316 -10.65 0.74 -3.80
C SER A 316 -9.97 -0.49 -4.41
N TYR A 317 -10.74 -1.50 -4.81
CA TYR A 317 -10.23 -2.64 -5.57
C TYR A 317 -9.63 -2.22 -6.91
N ASN A 318 -10.30 -1.32 -7.62
CA ASN A 318 -9.80 -0.80 -8.90
C ASN A 318 -8.50 0.01 -8.72
N LEU A 319 -8.40 0.82 -7.66
CA LEU A 319 -7.19 1.60 -7.35
C LEU A 319 -6.00 0.70 -6.99
N LEU A 320 -6.22 -0.35 -6.19
CA LEU A 320 -5.18 -1.34 -5.91
C LEU A 320 -4.72 -2.03 -7.20
N ALA A 321 -5.66 -2.43 -8.02
CA ALA A 321 -5.44 -3.05 -9.30
C ALA A 321 -4.66 -2.15 -10.28
N GLN A 322 -4.86 -0.84 -10.22
CA GLN A 322 -4.10 0.17 -10.99
C GLN A 322 -2.72 0.48 -10.40
N GLY A 323 -2.32 -0.21 -9.33
CA GLY A 323 -1.00 -0.08 -8.72
C GLY A 323 -0.87 1.07 -7.72
N LEU A 324 -1.99 1.58 -7.17
CA LEU A 324 -1.89 2.52 -6.05
C LEU A 324 -1.21 1.83 -4.86
N GLY A 325 -0.22 2.49 -4.28
CA GLY A 325 0.54 1.95 -3.15
C GLY A 325 -0.35 1.68 -1.92
N PRO A 326 0.05 0.71 -1.07
CA PRO A 326 -0.76 0.31 0.09
C PRO A 326 -0.99 1.47 1.07
N GLU A 327 -0.01 2.35 1.25
CA GLU A 327 -0.11 3.52 2.12
C GLU A 327 -1.17 4.50 1.60
N GLN A 328 -1.08 4.91 0.32
CA GLN A 328 -2.04 5.81 -0.30
C GLN A 328 -3.44 5.21 -0.33
N LEU A 329 -3.53 3.89 -0.55
CA LEU A 329 -4.82 3.20 -0.59
C LEU A 329 -5.49 3.14 0.79
N THR A 330 -4.75 2.78 1.85
CA THR A 330 -5.29 2.75 3.22
C THR A 330 -5.68 4.14 3.71
N GLN A 331 -4.88 5.18 3.39
CA GLN A 331 -5.23 6.58 3.67
C GLN A 331 -6.50 6.99 2.93
N PHE A 332 -6.63 6.62 1.66
CA PHE A 332 -7.84 6.90 0.87
C PHE A 332 -9.07 6.20 1.45
N VAL A 333 -8.98 4.90 1.71
CA VAL A 333 -10.07 4.11 2.30
C VAL A 333 -10.48 4.71 3.65
N SER A 334 -9.52 5.01 4.53
CA SER A 334 -9.78 5.61 5.85
C SER A 334 -10.45 6.98 5.73
N ALA A 335 -9.98 7.85 4.81
CA ALA A 335 -10.58 9.16 4.61
C ALA A 335 -12.04 9.09 4.11
N MET A 336 -12.35 8.13 3.23
CA MET A 336 -13.72 7.94 2.74
C MET A 336 -14.61 7.28 3.80
N ASN A 337 -14.09 6.33 4.57
CA ASN A 337 -14.78 5.75 5.72
C ASN A 337 -15.13 6.83 6.76
N ASP A 338 -14.19 7.73 7.06
CA ASP A 338 -14.42 8.88 7.93
C ASP A 338 -15.59 9.76 7.44
N CYS A 339 -15.68 9.99 6.11
CA CYS A 339 -16.81 10.72 5.53
C CYS A 339 -18.14 9.98 5.75
N ILE A 340 -18.16 8.67 5.57
CA ILE A 340 -19.36 7.84 5.84
C ILE A 340 -19.73 7.93 7.32
N VAL A 341 -18.78 7.76 8.25
CA VAL A 341 -19.01 7.85 9.70
C VAL A 341 -19.60 9.21 10.06
N ARG A 342 -18.99 10.30 9.58
CA ARG A 342 -19.48 11.68 9.83
C ARG A 342 -20.89 11.88 9.29
N GLN A 343 -21.22 11.34 8.13
CA GLN A 343 -22.55 11.48 7.55
C GLN A 343 -23.61 10.64 8.27
N VAL A 344 -23.28 9.41 8.71
CA VAL A 344 -24.18 8.62 9.57
C VAL A 344 -24.47 9.38 10.87
N ILE A 345 -23.44 9.97 11.49
CA ILE A 345 -23.57 10.81 12.68
C ILE A 345 -24.47 12.02 12.38
N ALA A 346 -24.25 12.73 11.27
CA ALA A 346 -25.03 13.89 10.88
C ALA A 346 -26.52 13.57 10.65
N LEU A 347 -26.83 12.40 10.07
CA LEU A 347 -28.21 11.93 9.86
C LEU A 347 -28.89 11.48 11.17
N THR A 348 -28.12 11.02 12.14
CA THR A 348 -28.63 10.50 13.41
C THR A 348 -28.79 11.61 14.44
N LEU A 349 -27.86 12.56 14.52
CA LEU A 349 -27.79 13.60 15.53
C LEU A 349 -29.12 14.40 15.72
N PRO A 350 -29.85 14.80 14.67
CA PRO A 350 -31.12 15.57 14.84
C PRO A 350 -32.24 14.82 15.58
N LYS A 351 -32.11 13.51 15.75
CA LYS A 351 -33.09 12.65 16.42
C LYS A 351 -32.88 12.58 17.94
N HIS A 352 -31.74 13.12 18.42
CA HIS A 352 -31.32 13.05 19.82
C HIS A 352 -31.06 14.43 20.40
N ASP A 353 -31.48 14.65 21.64
CA ASP A 353 -31.28 15.91 22.34
C ASP A 353 -29.89 15.98 22.98
N LEU A 354 -28.90 16.45 22.20
CA LEU A 354 -27.51 16.57 22.61
C LEU A 354 -26.93 17.99 22.46
N HIS A 355 -27.79 19.01 22.27
CA HIS A 355 -27.34 20.38 21.96
C HIS A 355 -26.60 21.06 23.12
N ASP A 356 -26.85 20.68 24.38
CA ASP A 356 -26.16 21.22 25.56
C ASP A 356 -24.99 20.36 26.03
N VAL A 357 -24.58 19.36 25.23
CA VAL A 357 -23.51 18.44 25.56
C VAL A 357 -22.36 18.62 24.58
N GLN A 358 -21.17 18.92 25.07
CA GLN A 358 -19.97 18.82 24.27
C GLN A 358 -19.59 17.34 24.18
N TRP A 359 -19.50 16.80 22.99
CA TRP A 359 -19.14 15.42 22.77
C TRP A 359 -18.18 15.27 21.58
N CYS A 360 -17.38 14.20 21.58
CA CYS A 360 -16.51 13.85 20.47
C CYS A 360 -16.56 12.34 20.22
N TRP A 361 -16.82 11.95 18.98
CA TRP A 361 -16.70 10.58 18.51
C TRP A 361 -15.24 10.24 18.29
N LEU A 362 -14.76 9.18 18.93
CA LEU A 362 -13.39 8.73 18.91
C LEU A 362 -13.25 7.47 18.04
N ALA A 363 -12.27 7.44 17.16
CA ALA A 363 -11.82 6.24 16.49
C ALA A 363 -10.62 5.65 17.22
N PHE A 364 -10.54 4.31 17.25
CA PHE A 364 -9.46 3.55 17.86
C PHE A 364 -8.85 2.55 16.86
N GLY A 365 -7.83 1.83 17.28
CA GLY A 365 -7.26 0.73 16.51
C GLY A 365 -6.82 1.14 15.10
N SER A 366 -7.17 0.35 14.09
CA SER A 366 -6.83 0.66 12.68
C SER A 366 -7.55 1.89 12.13
N GLU A 367 -8.76 2.19 12.63
CA GLU A 367 -9.50 3.39 12.28
C GLU A 367 -8.81 4.64 12.85
N GLY A 368 -8.41 4.60 14.13
CA GLY A 368 -7.63 5.66 14.78
C GLY A 368 -6.26 5.90 14.13
N ARG A 369 -5.65 4.87 13.52
CA ARG A 369 -4.37 4.98 12.81
C ARG A 369 -4.48 5.36 11.34
N GLU A 370 -5.69 5.47 10.78
CA GLU A 370 -5.91 5.68 9.33
C GLU A 370 -5.28 4.56 8.47
N GLU A 371 -5.35 3.33 8.97
CA GLU A 371 -4.77 2.13 8.36
C GLU A 371 -5.83 1.07 8.05
N GLN A 372 -7.08 1.50 7.81
CA GLN A 372 -8.17 0.61 7.48
C GLN A 372 -7.90 -0.08 6.14
N THR A 373 -8.17 -1.37 6.09
CA THR A 373 -8.14 -2.19 4.88
C THR A 373 -9.56 -2.52 4.43
N PHE A 374 -9.75 -3.37 3.42
CA PHE A 374 -11.08 -3.75 2.93
C PHE A 374 -11.90 -4.56 3.94
N SER A 375 -11.26 -5.19 4.91
CA SER A 375 -11.90 -5.91 6.01
C SER A 375 -11.55 -5.21 7.32
N THR A 376 -12.43 -4.29 7.73
CA THR A 376 -12.30 -3.53 8.96
C THR A 376 -13.60 -3.62 9.75
N ASP A 377 -13.50 -3.77 11.05
CA ASP A 377 -14.58 -3.71 12.01
C ASP A 377 -14.64 -2.33 12.66
N GLN A 378 -15.69 -2.07 13.41
CA GLN A 378 -15.85 -0.82 14.16
C GLN A 378 -14.99 -0.86 15.41
N ASP A 379 -14.13 0.17 15.58
CA ASP A 379 -13.40 0.42 16.82
C ASP A 379 -13.59 1.88 17.22
N ASN A 380 -14.63 2.18 18.00
CA ASN A 380 -14.99 3.57 18.34
C ASN A 380 -15.43 3.74 19.78
N GLY A 381 -15.52 5.00 20.22
CA GLY A 381 -16.00 5.39 21.52
C GLY A 381 -16.48 6.83 21.53
N LEU A 382 -16.95 7.31 22.67
CA LEU A 382 -17.44 8.66 22.83
C LEU A 382 -16.88 9.28 24.10
N VAL A 383 -16.35 10.49 23.97
CA VAL A 383 -16.01 11.35 25.11
C VAL A 383 -16.96 12.54 25.17
N TYR A 384 -17.36 12.90 26.36
CA TYR A 384 -18.24 14.06 26.54
C TYR A 384 -17.85 14.92 27.73
N LEU A 385 -18.34 16.15 27.71
CA LEU A 385 -18.32 17.12 28.81
C LEU A 385 -19.70 17.77 28.92
N SER A 386 -20.29 17.78 30.10
CA SER A 386 -21.59 18.37 30.37
C SER A 386 -21.64 18.90 31.79
N GLU A 387 -22.42 19.98 32.00
CA GLU A 387 -22.76 20.49 33.33
C GLU A 387 -23.96 19.75 33.95
N ARG A 388 -24.70 18.99 33.11
CA ARG A 388 -25.84 18.17 33.55
C ARG A 388 -25.35 16.89 34.21
N PRO A 389 -26.15 16.29 35.14
CA PRO A 389 -25.85 15.01 35.76
C PRO A 389 -25.64 13.90 34.75
N GLU A 390 -24.69 12.96 35.02
CA GLU A 390 -24.38 11.83 34.13
C GLU A 390 -25.60 10.95 33.86
N GLU A 391 -26.46 10.77 34.85
CA GLU A 391 -27.68 9.96 34.80
C GLU A 391 -28.71 10.49 33.78
N GLU A 392 -28.66 11.79 33.46
CA GLU A 392 -29.53 12.39 32.44
C GLU A 392 -28.91 12.39 31.04
N VAL A 393 -27.60 12.59 30.95
CA VAL A 393 -26.90 12.78 29.69
C VAL A 393 -26.50 11.44 29.05
N LYS A 394 -25.97 10.53 29.85
CA LYS A 394 -25.39 9.27 29.35
C LYS A 394 -26.40 8.36 28.64
N PRO A 395 -27.65 8.20 29.10
CA PRO A 395 -28.66 7.42 28.39
C PRO A 395 -28.94 7.95 26.98
N ASN A 396 -29.00 9.28 26.79
CA ASN A 396 -29.22 9.89 25.48
C ASN A 396 -28.00 9.69 24.55
N LEU A 397 -26.79 9.84 25.08
CA LEU A 397 -25.55 9.55 24.34
C LEU A 397 -25.46 8.09 23.93
N LEU A 398 -25.86 7.16 24.80
CA LEU A 398 -25.86 5.73 24.46
C LEU A 398 -26.93 5.39 23.42
N ALA A 399 -28.10 5.99 23.47
CA ALA A 399 -29.15 5.82 22.46
C ALA A 399 -28.66 6.35 21.09
N PHE A 400 -28.07 7.53 21.06
CA PHE A 400 -27.43 8.11 19.89
C PHE A 400 -26.32 7.18 19.35
N ALA A 401 -25.40 6.75 20.21
CA ALA A 401 -24.29 5.88 19.81
C ALA A 401 -24.78 4.52 19.27
N ALA A 402 -25.82 3.95 19.87
CA ALA A 402 -26.40 2.68 19.40
C ALA A 402 -26.99 2.81 17.98
N GLU A 403 -27.69 3.93 17.69
CA GLU A 403 -28.22 4.17 16.34
C GLU A 403 -27.11 4.41 15.32
N VAL A 404 -26.05 5.17 15.66
CA VAL A 404 -24.89 5.37 14.79
C VAL A 404 -24.19 4.04 14.50
N VAL A 405 -23.89 3.24 15.53
CA VAL A 405 -23.23 1.92 15.41
C VAL A 405 -24.04 0.98 14.51
N ALA A 406 -25.38 0.95 14.69
CA ALA A 406 -26.27 0.14 13.85
C ALA A 406 -26.30 0.64 12.39
N GLY A 407 -26.24 1.96 12.17
CA GLY A 407 -26.15 2.56 10.84
C GLY A 407 -24.84 2.22 10.14
N LEU A 408 -23.73 2.25 10.87
CA LEU A 408 -22.41 1.88 10.35
C LEU A 408 -22.33 0.40 9.98
N ASP A 409 -22.97 -0.50 10.76
CA ASP A 409 -23.03 -1.94 10.42
C ASP A 409 -23.73 -2.15 9.07
N GLN A 410 -24.82 -1.42 8.81
CA GLN A 410 -25.51 -1.45 7.52
C GLN A 410 -24.64 -0.89 6.37
N CYS A 411 -23.78 0.10 6.65
CA CYS A 411 -22.86 0.68 5.66
C CYS A 411 -21.63 -0.21 5.36
N GLY A 412 -21.54 -1.40 5.99
CA GLY A 412 -20.47 -2.35 5.71
C GLY A 412 -19.35 -2.38 6.75
N PHE A 413 -19.51 -1.68 7.88
CA PHE A 413 -18.60 -1.71 9.03
C PHE A 413 -19.14 -2.67 10.09
N PRO A 414 -18.79 -3.97 10.07
CA PRO A 414 -19.35 -4.94 10.99
C PRO A 414 -19.03 -4.61 12.45
N LEU A 415 -19.92 -5.05 13.32
CA LEU A 415 -19.77 -4.88 14.76
C LEU A 415 -18.49 -5.54 15.27
N CYS A 416 -17.76 -4.84 16.15
CA CYS A 416 -16.57 -5.39 16.79
C CYS A 416 -16.93 -6.51 17.76
N GLN A 417 -16.36 -7.70 17.57
CA GLN A 417 -16.57 -8.84 18.47
C GLN A 417 -16.07 -8.59 19.91
N GLY A 418 -15.09 -7.69 20.05
CA GLY A 418 -14.57 -7.25 21.33
C GLY A 418 -15.45 -6.18 22.02
N HIS A 419 -16.61 -5.81 21.43
CA HIS A 419 -17.49 -4.75 21.93
C HIS A 419 -16.79 -3.39 22.11
N ILE A 420 -15.81 -3.08 21.26
CA ILE A 420 -15.10 -1.78 21.25
C ILE A 420 -15.89 -0.80 20.40
N MET A 421 -17.03 -0.38 20.90
CA MET A 421 -17.96 0.53 20.20
C MET A 421 -18.59 1.53 21.17
N ALA A 422 -18.92 2.72 20.68
CA ALA A 422 -19.52 3.79 21.47
C ALA A 422 -20.88 3.42 22.09
N SER A 423 -21.58 2.41 21.55
CA SER A 423 -22.78 1.84 22.17
C SER A 423 -22.52 1.08 23.48
N ASN A 424 -21.24 0.77 23.78
CA ASN A 424 -20.83 0.18 25.06
C ASN A 424 -20.76 1.29 26.14
N PRO A 425 -21.48 1.17 27.26
CA PRO A 425 -21.46 2.16 28.35
C PRO A 425 -20.05 2.42 28.93
N ASP A 426 -19.15 1.44 28.82
CA ASP A 426 -17.75 1.56 29.26
C ASP A 426 -16.87 2.39 28.33
N LEU A 427 -17.37 2.74 27.14
CA LEU A 427 -16.66 3.51 26.10
C LEU A 427 -17.38 4.80 25.73
N THR A 428 -18.51 5.09 26.34
CA THR A 428 -19.20 6.40 26.33
C THR A 428 -19.05 7.03 27.71
N LEU A 429 -17.99 7.82 27.86
CA LEU A 429 -17.53 8.32 29.15
C LEU A 429 -17.29 9.82 29.13
N SER A 430 -17.48 10.47 30.32
CA SER A 430 -17.02 11.84 30.49
C SER A 430 -15.50 11.96 30.33
N LEU A 431 -15.03 13.17 30.03
CA LEU A 431 -13.60 13.45 29.89
C LEU A 431 -12.79 12.99 31.11
N ASP A 432 -13.29 13.30 32.32
CA ASP A 432 -12.64 12.92 33.57
C ASP A 432 -12.66 11.40 33.79
N ALA A 433 -13.73 10.71 33.38
CA ALA A 433 -13.81 9.27 33.47
C ALA A 433 -12.81 8.59 32.50
N TRP A 434 -12.66 9.11 31.29
CA TRP A 434 -11.61 8.65 30.37
C TRP A 434 -10.21 8.88 30.92
N GLN A 435 -9.94 10.05 31.51
CA GLN A 435 -8.63 10.33 32.13
C GLN A 435 -8.34 9.40 33.30
N ARG A 436 -9.34 9.15 34.18
CA ARG A 436 -9.19 8.15 35.27
C ARG A 436 -8.91 6.75 34.72
N LYS A 437 -9.58 6.36 33.66
CA LYS A 437 -9.38 5.06 32.99
C LYS A 437 -7.97 4.93 32.43
N PHE A 438 -7.46 5.95 31.74
CA PHE A 438 -6.06 5.99 31.26
C PHE A 438 -5.06 5.98 32.41
N SER A 439 -5.29 6.79 33.46
CA SER A 439 -4.43 6.75 34.66
C SER A 439 -4.35 5.36 35.28
N HIS A 440 -5.49 4.68 35.40
CA HIS A 440 -5.53 3.32 35.95
C HIS A 440 -4.70 2.35 35.10
N TRP A 441 -4.85 2.36 33.78
CA TRP A 441 -4.07 1.48 32.90
C TRP A 441 -2.58 1.78 32.94
N ILE A 442 -2.18 3.05 33.09
CA ILE A 442 -0.77 3.46 33.14
C ILE A 442 -0.15 3.16 34.50
N SER A 443 -0.89 3.34 35.59
CA SER A 443 -0.36 3.15 36.95
C SER A 443 -0.41 1.69 37.44
N SER A 444 -1.31 0.88 36.86
CA SER A 444 -1.52 -0.54 37.22
C SER A 444 -1.54 -1.41 35.94
N PRO A 445 -0.42 -1.56 35.24
CA PRO A 445 -0.37 -2.17 33.92
C PRO A 445 -0.43 -3.71 34.00
N ASP A 446 -1.59 -4.25 34.31
CA ASP A 446 -1.90 -5.68 34.20
C ASP A 446 -2.10 -6.09 32.70
N PRO A 447 -2.22 -7.38 32.38
CA PRO A 447 -2.42 -7.83 30.99
C PRO A 447 -3.64 -7.23 30.30
N LYS A 448 -4.72 -6.93 31.04
CA LYS A 448 -5.93 -6.29 30.49
C LYS A 448 -5.68 -4.82 30.18
N ALA A 449 -5.00 -4.10 31.08
CA ALA A 449 -4.59 -2.72 30.88
C ALA A 449 -3.65 -2.56 29.69
N LEU A 450 -2.67 -3.47 29.54
CA LEU A 450 -1.76 -3.47 28.40
C LEU A 450 -2.49 -3.77 27.08
N LEU A 451 -3.42 -4.72 27.08
CA LEU A 451 -4.26 -4.97 25.91
C LEU A 451 -5.10 -3.72 25.56
N ALA A 452 -5.74 -3.10 26.54
CA ALA A 452 -6.50 -1.86 26.35
C ALA A 452 -5.61 -0.75 25.76
N ALA A 453 -4.39 -0.58 26.26
CA ALA A 453 -3.43 0.39 25.72
C ALA A 453 -3.13 0.16 24.23
N THR A 454 -3.11 -1.09 23.75
CA THR A 454 -2.89 -1.39 22.33
C THR A 454 -4.06 -0.99 21.42
N ILE A 455 -5.22 -0.75 21.98
CA ILE A 455 -6.44 -0.35 21.25
C ILE A 455 -6.68 1.16 21.42
N PHE A 456 -6.82 1.62 22.66
CA PHE A 456 -7.33 2.95 22.98
C PHE A 456 -6.27 4.06 22.90
N PHE A 457 -4.97 3.73 22.88
CA PHE A 457 -3.91 4.72 22.73
C PHE A 457 -3.64 5.11 21.27
N ASP A 458 -4.41 4.56 20.34
CA ASP A 458 -4.47 4.97 18.94
C ASP A 458 -5.69 5.88 18.69
N LEU A 459 -6.07 6.71 19.66
CA LEU A 459 -7.27 7.53 19.59
C LEU A 459 -7.14 8.71 18.62
N ARG A 460 -8.20 8.94 17.84
CA ARG A 460 -8.34 10.07 16.92
C ARG A 460 -9.78 10.59 16.92
N PRO A 461 -10.01 11.94 16.88
CA PRO A 461 -11.36 12.50 16.73
C PRO A 461 -11.90 12.28 15.32
N LEU A 462 -13.18 11.94 15.19
CA LEU A 462 -13.89 11.85 13.91
C LEU A 462 -14.97 12.90 13.73
N ALA A 463 -15.74 13.19 14.78
CA ALA A 463 -16.83 14.15 14.73
C ALA A 463 -17.07 14.77 16.12
N GLY A 464 -17.70 15.94 16.17
CA GLY A 464 -18.00 16.66 17.39
C GLY A 464 -16.87 17.60 17.83
N GLU A 465 -16.72 17.81 19.15
CA GLU A 465 -15.75 18.75 19.73
C GLU A 465 -14.35 18.14 19.84
N GLU A 466 -13.50 18.41 18.87
CA GLU A 466 -12.14 17.83 18.77
C GLU A 466 -11.25 18.16 19.96
N SER A 467 -11.49 19.31 20.63
CA SER A 467 -10.71 19.73 21.79
C SER A 467 -10.74 18.71 22.92
N LEU A 468 -11.82 17.92 23.06
CA LEU A 468 -11.93 16.85 24.06
C LEU A 468 -10.94 15.72 23.76
N ALA A 469 -10.83 15.30 22.51
CA ALA A 469 -9.87 14.28 22.11
C ALA A 469 -8.42 14.78 22.24
N GLN A 470 -8.16 16.04 21.88
CA GLN A 470 -6.85 16.67 22.05
C GLN A 470 -6.41 16.71 23.52
N ARG A 471 -7.35 17.01 24.44
CA ARG A 471 -7.11 16.94 25.90
C ARG A 471 -6.76 15.53 26.36
N LEU A 472 -7.47 14.51 25.86
CA LEU A 472 -7.15 13.10 26.15
C LEU A 472 -5.77 12.70 25.62
N THR A 473 -5.44 13.06 24.36
CA THR A 473 -4.14 12.78 23.77
C THR A 473 -3.00 13.44 24.55
N LYS A 474 -3.15 14.72 24.91
CA LYS A 474 -2.16 15.44 25.72
C LYS A 474 -1.98 14.81 27.09
N TYR A 475 -3.08 14.43 27.73
CA TYR A 475 -3.07 13.75 29.01
C TYR A 475 -2.32 12.41 28.93
N LEU A 476 -2.66 11.60 27.92
CA LEU A 476 -2.02 10.31 27.66
C LEU A 476 -0.50 10.44 27.48
N LEU A 477 -0.08 11.29 26.53
CA LEU A 477 1.33 11.48 26.19
C LEU A 477 2.14 11.96 27.39
N HIS A 478 1.61 12.88 28.20
CA HIS A 478 2.28 13.37 29.39
C HIS A 478 2.52 12.25 30.41
N HIS A 479 1.51 11.42 30.69
CA HIS A 479 1.63 10.37 31.70
C HIS A 479 2.47 9.17 31.22
N VAL A 480 2.40 8.81 29.93
CA VAL A 480 3.19 7.69 29.41
C VAL A 480 4.64 8.07 29.22
N SER A 481 4.95 9.27 28.68
CA SER A 481 6.35 9.68 28.44
C SER A 481 7.16 9.82 29.73
N SER A 482 6.51 10.10 30.87
CA SER A 482 7.14 10.19 32.19
C SER A 482 7.16 8.87 32.98
N ASN A 483 6.48 7.81 32.52
CA ASN A 483 6.37 6.54 33.24
C ASN A 483 7.20 5.43 32.56
N THR A 484 8.47 5.31 32.97
CA THR A 484 9.41 4.32 32.42
C THR A 484 8.99 2.87 32.71
N MET A 485 8.34 2.61 33.85
CA MET A 485 7.85 1.27 34.19
C MET A 485 6.73 0.85 33.22
N PHE A 486 5.76 1.72 32.97
CA PHE A 486 4.70 1.44 31.99
C PHE A 486 5.27 1.21 30.60
N GLN A 487 6.24 2.04 30.15
CA GLN A 487 6.92 1.85 28.87
C GLN A 487 7.61 0.49 28.78
N HIS A 488 8.30 0.06 29.85
CA HIS A 488 8.95 -1.26 29.92
C HIS A 488 7.92 -2.39 29.78
N MET A 489 6.80 -2.32 30.50
CA MET A 489 5.75 -3.34 30.43
C MET A 489 5.04 -3.35 29.07
N LEU A 490 4.80 -2.18 28.48
CA LEU A 490 4.22 -2.06 27.15
C LEU A 490 5.16 -2.63 26.07
N ALA A 491 6.47 -2.40 26.21
CA ALA A 491 7.48 -3.01 25.35
C ALA A 491 7.52 -4.54 25.52
N GLY A 492 7.45 -5.05 26.75
CA GLY A 492 7.33 -6.48 27.03
C GLY A 492 6.10 -7.10 26.38
N ASN A 493 4.95 -6.42 26.44
CA ASN A 493 3.72 -6.84 25.76
C ASN A 493 3.89 -6.88 24.22
N ALA A 494 4.54 -5.88 23.63
CA ALA A 494 4.84 -5.86 22.20
C ALA A 494 5.77 -7.01 21.77
N LEU A 495 6.71 -7.41 22.62
CA LEU A 495 7.64 -8.52 22.41
C LEU A 495 7.03 -9.91 22.64
N SER A 496 5.85 -10.00 23.27
CA SER A 496 5.13 -11.28 23.45
C SER A 496 4.67 -11.89 22.12
N SER A 497 4.48 -11.07 21.10
CA SER A 497 4.18 -11.52 19.73
C SER A 497 5.48 -11.84 19.01
N HIS A 498 5.71 -13.13 18.71
CA HIS A 498 6.95 -13.56 18.06
C HIS A 498 6.88 -13.41 16.54
N VAL A 499 8.02 -13.06 15.94
CA VAL A 499 8.17 -13.07 14.48
C VAL A 499 8.11 -14.51 13.99
N PRO A 500 7.26 -14.84 13.01
CA PRO A 500 7.02 -16.21 12.56
C PRO A 500 8.11 -16.71 11.59
N LEU A 501 9.38 -16.62 12.00
CA LEU A 501 10.54 -17.12 11.27
C LEU A 501 11.23 -18.23 12.09
N GLY A 502 11.38 -19.41 11.48
CA GLY A 502 12.02 -20.58 12.06
C GLY A 502 13.54 -20.59 11.87
N LEU A 503 14.22 -21.47 12.62
CA LEU A 503 15.66 -21.75 12.45
C LEU A 503 15.93 -22.74 11.30
N VAL A 504 15.01 -23.70 11.07
CA VAL A 504 15.15 -24.76 10.07
C VAL A 504 14.20 -24.57 8.89
N ARG A 505 13.01 -24.00 9.15
CA ARG A 505 12.03 -23.65 8.13
C ARG A 505 11.97 -22.14 8.00
N ASP A 506 11.74 -21.64 6.77
CA ASP A 506 11.64 -20.21 6.52
C ASP A 506 10.58 -19.54 7.38
N PHE A 507 9.39 -20.18 7.53
CA PHE A 507 8.26 -19.65 8.27
C PHE A 507 7.76 -20.63 9.33
N VAL A 508 7.33 -20.10 10.46
CA VAL A 508 6.51 -20.79 11.45
C VAL A 508 5.06 -20.54 11.09
N THR A 509 4.35 -21.58 10.66
CA THR A 509 2.98 -21.49 10.18
C THR A 509 2.01 -22.17 11.13
N GLU A 510 0.76 -21.71 11.09
CA GLU A 510 -0.35 -22.28 11.87
C GLU A 510 -1.12 -23.32 11.04
N THR A 511 -1.85 -24.18 11.75
CA THR A 511 -2.80 -25.12 11.13
C THR A 511 -4.20 -24.54 11.23
N HIS A 512 -4.85 -24.32 10.08
CA HIS A 512 -6.22 -23.84 10.01
C HIS A 512 -7.10 -24.88 9.29
N GLN A 513 -8.22 -25.29 9.90
CA GLN A 513 -9.13 -26.31 9.35
C GLN A 513 -8.42 -27.62 8.90
N GLY A 514 -7.42 -28.06 9.67
CA GLY A 514 -6.65 -29.28 9.37
C GLY A 514 -5.56 -29.15 8.30
N GLN A 515 -5.38 -27.97 7.71
CA GLN A 515 -4.31 -27.67 6.75
C GLN A 515 -3.23 -26.80 7.40
N SER A 516 -1.97 -27.20 7.29
CA SER A 516 -0.80 -26.42 7.73
C SER A 516 -0.38 -25.42 6.64
N GLY A 517 0.52 -24.50 6.97
CA GLY A 517 1.08 -23.55 6.01
C GLY A 517 0.42 -22.17 6.03
N TRP A 518 -0.46 -21.88 7.01
CA TRP A 518 -1.13 -20.59 7.15
C TRP A 518 -0.34 -19.60 7.99
N LEU A 519 -0.35 -18.34 7.60
CA LEU A 519 0.24 -17.22 8.31
C LEU A 519 -0.78 -16.08 8.42
N ASP A 520 -1.09 -15.65 9.64
CA ASP A 520 -1.95 -14.48 9.87
C ASP A 520 -1.13 -13.18 9.73
N LEU A 521 -1.27 -12.51 8.60
CA LEU A 521 -0.55 -11.27 8.31
C LEU A 521 -0.97 -10.07 9.19
N LYS A 522 -2.17 -10.09 9.79
CA LYS A 522 -2.59 -9.07 10.76
C LYS A 522 -1.87 -9.28 12.10
N LYS A 523 -1.91 -10.50 12.65
CA LYS A 523 -1.36 -10.82 13.98
C LYS A 523 0.15 -10.99 13.96
N SER A 524 0.65 -11.80 13.01
CA SER A 524 2.05 -12.21 12.96
C SER A 524 2.88 -11.41 11.95
N GLY A 525 2.28 -10.40 11.32
CA GLY A 525 2.91 -9.48 10.38
C GLY A 525 2.77 -8.03 10.83
N ALA A 526 1.71 -7.34 10.42
CA ALA A 526 1.53 -5.90 10.62
C ALA A 526 1.57 -5.48 12.10
N ARG A 527 0.96 -6.26 13.01
CA ARG A 527 0.92 -5.97 14.44
C ARG A 527 2.31 -5.77 15.07
N LEU A 528 3.32 -6.51 14.58
CA LEU A 528 4.69 -6.40 15.10
C LEU A 528 5.26 -4.99 14.92
N PHE A 529 4.98 -4.37 13.78
CA PHE A 529 5.38 -2.97 13.49
C PHE A 529 4.51 -1.97 14.24
N VAL A 530 3.21 -2.18 14.25
CA VAL A 530 2.22 -1.30 14.93
C VAL A 530 2.55 -1.18 16.41
N ASP A 531 2.75 -2.30 17.11
CA ASP A 531 3.01 -2.31 18.54
C ASP A 531 4.36 -1.67 18.86
N ALA A 532 5.41 -1.96 18.08
CA ALA A 532 6.71 -1.34 18.25
C ALA A 532 6.68 0.18 17.97
N ALA A 533 6.03 0.61 16.90
CA ALA A 533 5.85 2.02 16.57
C ALA A 533 5.12 2.78 17.68
N ARG A 534 4.08 2.17 18.26
CA ARG A 534 3.32 2.73 19.39
C ARG A 534 4.20 2.91 20.62
N VAL A 535 4.98 1.90 20.99
CA VAL A 535 5.91 1.97 22.15
C VAL A 535 6.89 3.13 21.95
N LEU A 536 7.54 3.22 20.79
CA LEU A 536 8.50 4.28 20.48
C LEU A 536 7.85 5.67 20.48
N ALA A 537 6.68 5.80 19.84
CA ALA A 537 5.97 7.07 19.75
C ALA A 537 5.55 7.60 21.12
N LEU A 538 4.93 6.75 21.95
CA LEU A 538 4.48 7.12 23.29
C LEU A 538 5.64 7.48 24.21
N ALA A 539 6.76 6.74 24.15
CA ALA A 539 7.95 7.03 24.93
C ALA A 539 8.58 8.39 24.60
N HIS A 540 8.43 8.84 23.35
CA HIS A 540 8.98 10.12 22.89
C HIS A 540 7.96 11.25 22.78
N GLY A 541 6.74 11.06 23.31
CA GLY A 541 5.69 12.07 23.27
C GLY A 541 5.21 12.42 21.86
N VAL A 542 5.28 11.48 20.91
CA VAL A 542 4.82 11.67 19.53
C VAL A 542 3.31 11.45 19.45
N ALA A 543 2.59 12.48 19.02
CA ALA A 543 1.14 12.47 18.95
C ALA A 543 0.55 11.76 17.72
N ALA A 544 1.37 11.47 16.71
CA ALA A 544 0.92 10.72 15.53
C ALA A 544 0.33 9.37 15.93
N THR A 545 -0.74 8.95 15.25
CA THR A 545 -1.36 7.63 15.44
C THR A 545 -0.96 6.64 14.37
N ASN A 546 -0.79 7.09 13.11
CA ASN A 546 -0.38 6.26 11.99
C ASN A 546 0.99 5.62 12.21
N THR A 547 1.13 4.33 11.87
CA THR A 547 2.33 3.53 12.15
C THR A 547 3.58 4.06 11.43
N LEU A 548 3.47 4.43 10.14
CA LEU A 548 4.60 4.98 9.39
C LEU A 548 5.03 6.32 9.97
N SER A 549 4.08 7.24 10.21
CA SER A 549 4.35 8.54 10.81
C SER A 549 4.95 8.44 12.22
N ARG A 550 4.51 7.47 13.03
CA ARG A 550 5.12 7.18 14.33
C ARG A 550 6.57 6.75 14.20
N LEU A 551 6.85 5.84 13.28
CA LEU A 551 8.22 5.37 13.03
C LEU A 551 9.10 6.52 12.52
N GLU A 552 8.65 7.30 11.55
CA GLU A 552 9.39 8.45 11.00
C GLU A 552 9.74 9.47 12.08
N GLN A 553 8.84 9.76 13.02
CA GLN A 553 9.04 10.76 14.07
C GLN A 553 9.76 10.25 15.31
N ALA A 554 9.57 8.97 15.69
CA ALA A 554 10.09 8.42 16.93
C ALA A 554 11.37 7.59 16.76
N ALA A 555 11.56 6.90 15.63
CA ALA A 555 12.71 6.04 15.42
C ALA A 555 14.07 6.78 15.45
N PRO A 556 14.20 7.96 14.82
CA PRO A 556 15.44 8.75 14.93
C PRO A 556 15.76 9.15 16.38
N LYS A 557 14.74 9.52 17.17
CA LYS A 557 14.88 9.85 18.60
C LYS A 557 15.28 8.64 19.45
N SER A 558 15.02 7.44 18.94
CA SER A 558 15.38 6.17 19.58
C SER A 558 16.75 5.64 19.15
N GLY A 559 17.46 6.32 18.25
CA GLY A 559 18.78 5.90 17.75
C GLY A 559 18.70 4.90 16.58
N ILE A 560 17.55 4.74 15.93
CA ILE A 560 17.44 3.93 14.70
C ILE A 560 17.99 4.75 13.54
N HIS A 561 18.96 4.16 12.83
CA HIS A 561 19.59 4.80 11.67
C HIS A 561 18.58 5.00 10.51
N PRO A 562 18.67 6.09 9.72
CA PRO A 562 17.74 6.36 8.60
C PRO A 562 17.60 5.20 7.62
N ASP A 563 18.68 4.53 7.21
CA ASP A 563 18.63 3.42 6.25
C ASP A 563 17.88 2.20 6.82
N VAL A 564 18.06 1.93 8.11
CA VAL A 564 17.31 0.88 8.83
C VAL A 564 15.84 1.25 8.94
N LEU A 565 15.56 2.54 9.18
CA LEU A 565 14.18 3.04 9.21
C LEU A 565 13.50 2.86 7.85
N HIS A 566 14.15 3.24 6.73
CA HIS A 566 13.59 3.03 5.39
C HIS A 566 13.24 1.56 5.15
N ALA A 567 14.15 0.63 5.50
CA ALA A 567 13.88 -0.81 5.36
C ALA A 567 12.68 -1.28 6.20
N ILE A 568 12.49 -0.74 7.41
CA ILE A 568 11.35 -1.04 8.28
C ILE A 568 10.05 -0.51 7.66
N LEU A 569 10.05 0.73 7.13
CA LEU A 569 8.89 1.33 6.49
C LEU A 569 8.45 0.54 5.25
N ASP A 570 9.40 0.16 4.40
CA ASP A 570 9.12 -0.63 3.19
C ASP A 570 8.64 -2.05 3.52
N ALA A 571 9.19 -2.67 4.57
CA ALA A 571 8.72 -3.95 5.08
C ALA A 571 7.25 -3.89 5.55
N PHE A 572 6.87 -2.85 6.28
CA PHE A 572 5.48 -2.65 6.71
C PHE A 572 4.56 -2.42 5.51
N ARG A 573 4.96 -1.57 4.55
CA ARG A 573 4.20 -1.33 3.30
C ARG A 573 3.97 -2.64 2.54
N PHE A 574 4.98 -3.49 2.43
CA PHE A 574 4.84 -4.78 1.76
C PHE A 574 3.86 -5.72 2.45
N ILE A 575 3.90 -5.82 3.77
CA ILE A 575 2.93 -6.62 4.53
C ILE A 575 1.51 -6.08 4.35
N GLN A 576 1.32 -4.77 4.35
CA GLN A 576 0.01 -4.16 4.08
C GLN A 576 -0.48 -4.45 2.65
N LEU A 577 0.42 -4.43 1.66
CA LEU A 577 0.08 -4.80 0.28
C LEU A 577 -0.42 -6.25 0.19
N LEU A 578 0.27 -7.19 0.83
CA LEU A 578 -0.17 -8.59 0.85
C LEU A 578 -1.55 -8.75 1.52
N ARG A 579 -1.80 -8.02 2.62
CA ARG A 579 -3.11 -8.03 3.28
C ARG A 579 -4.22 -7.51 2.37
N LEU A 580 -4.01 -6.39 1.69
CA LEU A 580 -4.97 -5.83 0.75
C LEU A 580 -5.28 -6.79 -0.40
N ARG A 581 -4.25 -7.50 -0.93
CA ARG A 581 -4.43 -8.52 -1.97
C ARG A 581 -5.31 -9.68 -1.51
N LEU A 582 -5.03 -10.25 -0.34
CA LEU A 582 -5.82 -11.35 0.21
C LEU A 582 -7.30 -10.98 0.36
N GLN A 583 -7.57 -9.73 0.73
CA GLN A 583 -8.93 -9.23 0.93
C GLN A 583 -9.66 -8.87 -0.38
N GLN A 584 -8.94 -8.80 -1.49
CA GLN A 584 -9.52 -8.52 -2.81
C GLN A 584 -10.12 -9.77 -3.47
N GLU A 585 -9.72 -10.97 -3.05
CA GLU A 585 -10.20 -12.21 -3.68
C GLU A 585 -11.72 -12.38 -3.51
N PRO A 586 -12.46 -12.58 -4.62
CA PRO A 586 -13.90 -12.83 -4.57
C PRO A 586 -14.16 -14.10 -3.75
N ASN A 587 -15.12 -14.07 -2.85
CA ASN A 587 -15.50 -15.16 -1.96
C ASN A 587 -14.54 -15.46 -0.78
N THR A 588 -13.63 -14.56 -0.44
CA THR A 588 -12.85 -14.72 0.78
C THR A 588 -13.77 -14.60 1.99
N ASP A 589 -13.94 -15.69 2.73
CA ASP A 589 -14.59 -15.66 4.03
C ASP A 589 -13.90 -14.61 4.91
N LYS A 590 -14.68 -13.68 5.50
CA LYS A 590 -14.13 -12.60 6.38
C LYS A 590 -13.22 -13.16 7.47
N SER A 591 -13.45 -14.40 7.93
CA SER A 591 -12.57 -15.08 8.89
C SER A 591 -11.17 -15.38 8.34
N ARG A 592 -11.00 -15.42 7.02
CA ARG A 592 -9.73 -15.68 6.32
C ARG A 592 -9.08 -14.44 5.71
N ALA A 593 -9.67 -13.27 5.87
CA ALA A 593 -9.24 -12.02 5.23
C ALA A 593 -7.76 -11.64 5.48
N ASN A 594 -7.10 -12.20 6.50
CA ASN A 594 -5.69 -11.96 6.80
C ASN A 594 -4.84 -13.25 6.79
N LEU A 595 -5.42 -14.40 6.44
CA LEU A 595 -4.72 -15.67 6.41
C LEU A 595 -4.10 -15.91 5.04
N LEU A 596 -2.78 -15.97 5.01
CA LEU A 596 -1.97 -16.22 3.82
C LEU A 596 -1.49 -17.68 3.81
N ARG A 597 -1.63 -18.37 2.70
CA ARG A 597 -0.91 -19.63 2.47
C ARG A 597 0.48 -19.33 1.91
N VAL A 598 1.51 -19.66 2.68
CA VAL A 598 2.90 -19.38 2.30
C VAL A 598 3.31 -20.12 1.02
N ASP A 599 2.71 -21.28 0.77
CA ASP A 599 3.00 -22.11 -0.42
C ASP A 599 2.40 -21.54 -1.71
N GLU A 600 1.43 -20.61 -1.61
CA GLU A 600 0.81 -19.94 -2.76
C GLU A 600 1.59 -18.69 -3.21
N LEU A 601 2.56 -18.25 -2.41
CA LEU A 601 3.45 -17.17 -2.79
C LEU A 601 4.46 -17.63 -3.84
N ASN A 602 4.69 -16.79 -4.84
CA ASN A 602 5.81 -17.01 -5.75
C ASN A 602 7.16 -16.85 -5.00
N PRO A 603 8.26 -17.37 -5.54
CA PRO A 603 9.57 -17.34 -4.86
C PRO A 603 10.01 -15.93 -4.44
N LEU A 604 9.70 -14.91 -5.24
CA LEU A 604 10.04 -13.53 -4.96
C LEU A 604 9.22 -12.95 -3.81
N GLU A 605 7.90 -13.14 -3.82
CA GLU A 605 7.00 -12.71 -2.75
C GLU A 605 7.35 -13.39 -1.42
N ARG A 606 7.64 -14.68 -1.47
CA ARG A 606 8.09 -15.45 -0.30
C ARG A 606 9.36 -14.88 0.30
N ARG A 607 10.32 -14.52 -0.55
CA ARG A 607 11.56 -13.86 -0.13
C ARG A 607 11.29 -12.51 0.50
N MET A 608 10.48 -11.67 -0.15
CA MET A 608 10.15 -10.34 0.38
C MET A 608 9.43 -10.42 1.71
N LEU A 609 8.50 -11.37 1.88
CA LEU A 609 7.83 -11.59 3.16
C LEU A 609 8.83 -11.98 4.25
N LYS A 610 9.78 -12.87 3.94
CA LYS A 610 10.85 -13.25 4.87
C LYS A 610 11.70 -12.05 5.29
N GLU A 611 12.16 -11.25 4.33
CA GLU A 611 12.94 -10.03 4.61
C GLU A 611 12.13 -9.01 5.41
N SER A 612 10.86 -8.82 5.09
CA SER A 612 9.97 -7.93 5.85
C SER A 612 9.82 -8.37 7.30
N LEU A 613 9.67 -9.67 7.54
CA LEU A 613 9.61 -10.22 8.90
C LEU A 613 10.96 -10.13 9.62
N GLN A 614 12.08 -10.17 8.90
CA GLN A 614 13.39 -9.89 9.49
C GLN A 614 13.51 -8.43 9.97
N GLN A 615 12.94 -7.47 9.22
CA GLN A 615 12.90 -6.08 9.70
C GLN A 615 12.04 -5.93 10.96
N ALA A 616 10.90 -6.66 11.06
CA ALA A 616 10.13 -6.73 12.30
C ALA A 616 10.97 -7.29 13.46
N ARG A 617 11.76 -8.34 13.23
CA ARG A 617 12.67 -8.92 14.24
C ARG A 617 13.74 -7.91 14.68
N ARG A 618 14.32 -7.14 13.74
CA ARG A 618 15.29 -6.08 14.07
C ARG A 618 14.66 -5.00 14.93
N LEU A 619 13.45 -4.57 14.59
CA LEU A 619 12.71 -3.57 15.36
C LEU A 619 12.40 -4.09 16.77
N GLN A 620 11.99 -5.35 16.91
CA GLN A 620 11.81 -5.99 18.22
C GLN A 620 13.13 -6.12 19.01
N SER A 621 14.23 -6.46 18.34
CA SER A 621 15.56 -6.51 18.99
C SER A 621 16.00 -5.14 19.50
N HIS A 622 15.69 -4.07 18.75
CA HIS A 622 15.94 -2.70 19.20
C HIS A 622 15.16 -2.37 20.47
N LEU A 623 13.86 -2.72 20.53
CA LEU A 623 13.05 -2.56 21.75
C LEU A 623 13.61 -3.38 22.90
N LYS A 624 13.98 -4.64 22.65
CA LYS A 624 14.55 -5.53 23.64
C LYS A 624 15.81 -4.94 24.28
N THR A 625 16.73 -4.44 23.47
CA THR A 625 17.95 -3.78 23.95
C THR A 625 17.64 -2.50 24.72
N ARG A 626 16.75 -1.65 24.20
CA ARG A 626 16.40 -0.36 24.81
C ARG A 626 15.77 -0.49 26.17
N TYR A 627 14.91 -1.50 26.37
CA TYR A 627 14.17 -1.72 27.61
C TYR A 627 14.77 -2.84 28.48
N SER A 628 15.90 -3.43 28.09
CA SER A 628 16.58 -4.52 28.82
C SER A 628 15.66 -5.73 29.09
N LEU A 629 14.93 -6.18 28.05
CA LEU A 629 13.97 -7.29 28.07
C LEU A 629 14.55 -8.57 27.48
#